data_911a98b1c454f24c1ef61e2a6ca2768b
#
_entry.id   911a98b1c454f24c1ef61e2a6ca2768b
#
_cell.length_a   1.000
_cell.length_b   1.000
_cell.length_c   1.000
_cell.angle_alpha   90.00
_cell.angle_beta   90.00
_cell.angle_gamma   90.00
#
_symmetry.space_group_name_H-M   'P 1'
#
loop_
_entity.id
_entity.type
_entity.pdbx_description
1 polymer ?
#
loop_
_entity_poly.entity_id
_entity_poly.type
_entity_poly.pdbx_seq_one_letter_code
_entity_poly.pdbx_strand_id
1 'polypeptide(L)'
;RLIFVCGKEWVDNEETIRNYTIRTLRKCRIANHYGTQNEAVLCIIAEKLYVQDLSEDIFSFEKMLAEISDRIIIVAESPGTFCELGAFVMDEDCRRKTMVINEDNADYENSFITKGPIKKLESLNESSIIRHNGLERIKNSHEYNFKVQEIAKAPLTIAINDNAGSVELKSLIYELANIVELFQPVEYFEIETLYKRLKDFEGY
;
A
#
# COMPACT_ATOMS: atom_id res chain seq x y z
N ARG A 1 -7.38 -1.82 6.85
CA ARG A 1 -5.93 -1.87 6.61
C ARG A 1 -5.51 -0.83 5.58
N LEU A 2 -4.42 -0.13 5.84
CA LEU A 2 -3.83 0.86 4.96
C LEU A 2 -2.64 0.23 4.22
N ILE A 3 -2.72 0.14 2.89
CA ILE A 3 -1.68 -0.49 2.06
C ILE A 3 -1.18 0.52 1.03
N PHE A 4 0.10 0.87 1.09
CA PHE A 4 0.75 1.69 0.09
C PHE A 4 1.17 0.82 -1.09
N VAL A 5 0.72 1.18 -2.30
CA VAL A 5 0.97 0.39 -3.51
C VAL A 5 1.75 1.22 -4.53
N CYS A 6 3.03 0.92 -4.65
CA CYS A 6 3.94 1.47 -5.65
C CYS A 6 3.88 0.66 -6.95
N GLY A 7 4.08 1.30 -8.08
CA GLY A 7 4.05 0.64 -9.38
C GLY A 7 4.32 1.61 -10.52
N LYS A 8 4.19 1.14 -11.77
CA LYS A 8 4.23 2.00 -12.94
C LYS A 8 3.23 3.16 -12.78
N GLU A 9 3.53 4.32 -13.36
CA GLU A 9 2.67 5.51 -13.33
C GLU A 9 1.19 5.16 -13.53
N TRP A 10 0.34 5.78 -12.70
CA TRP A 10 -1.09 5.55 -12.78
C TRP A 10 -1.67 6.22 -14.03
N VAL A 11 -2.23 5.42 -14.92
CA VAL A 11 -2.99 5.89 -16.06
C VAL A 11 -4.42 5.35 -15.94
N ASP A 12 -5.40 6.24 -15.98
CA ASP A 12 -6.81 5.86 -15.90
C ASP A 12 -7.17 4.93 -17.07
N ASN A 13 -7.90 3.87 -16.76
CA ASN A 13 -8.34 2.82 -17.69
C ASN A 13 -7.21 1.95 -18.29
N GLU A 14 -5.96 2.14 -17.90
CA GLU A 14 -4.90 1.21 -18.27
C GLU A 14 -4.93 -0.02 -17.35
N GLU A 15 -4.86 -1.19 -17.94
CA GLU A 15 -4.78 -2.46 -17.20
C GLU A 15 -3.32 -2.78 -16.93
N THR A 16 -2.86 -2.47 -15.73
CA THR A 16 -1.50 -2.79 -15.25
C THR A 16 -1.54 -3.85 -14.16
N ILE A 17 -0.40 -4.46 -13.83
CA ILE A 17 -0.27 -5.39 -12.70
C ILE A 17 -0.63 -4.67 -11.40
N ARG A 18 -0.18 -3.41 -11.24
CA ARG A 18 -0.53 -2.56 -10.10
C ARG A 18 -2.05 -2.38 -9.97
N ASN A 19 -2.75 -2.02 -11.06
CA ASN A 19 -4.19 -1.80 -11.04
C ASN A 19 -4.95 -3.08 -10.72
N TYR A 20 -4.53 -4.21 -11.28
CA TYR A 20 -5.10 -5.51 -10.96
C TYR A 20 -4.90 -5.89 -9.49
N THR A 21 -3.69 -5.68 -8.96
CA THR A 21 -3.36 -5.92 -7.54
C THR A 21 -4.25 -5.09 -6.62
N ILE A 22 -4.40 -3.78 -6.90
CA ILE A 22 -5.27 -2.88 -6.12
C ILE A 22 -6.72 -3.37 -6.13
N ARG A 23 -7.25 -3.78 -7.29
CA ARG A 23 -8.62 -4.33 -7.36
C ARG A 23 -8.76 -5.62 -6.57
N THR A 24 -7.75 -6.47 -6.55
CA THR A 24 -7.73 -7.70 -5.76
C THR A 24 -7.71 -7.39 -4.27
N LEU A 25 -6.90 -6.44 -3.83
CA LEU A 25 -6.83 -5.98 -2.44
C LEU A 25 -8.15 -5.37 -1.97
N ARG A 26 -8.78 -4.51 -2.76
CA ARG A 26 -10.06 -3.86 -2.42
C ARG A 26 -11.22 -4.84 -2.26
N LYS A 27 -11.12 -6.03 -2.84
CA LYS A 27 -12.09 -7.12 -2.62
C LYS A 27 -11.87 -7.87 -1.32
N CYS A 28 -10.71 -7.72 -0.68
CA CYS A 28 -10.43 -8.35 0.59
C CYS A 28 -11.31 -7.78 1.70
N ARG A 29 -11.72 -8.66 2.60
CA ARG A 29 -12.32 -8.30 3.87
C ARG A 29 -11.50 -8.98 4.95
N ILE A 30 -11.06 -8.22 5.93
CA ILE A 30 -10.22 -8.70 7.02
C ILE A 30 -11.08 -8.73 8.27
N ALA A 31 -11.18 -9.88 8.92
CA ALA A 31 -11.83 -9.94 10.21
C ALA A 31 -11.06 -9.07 11.21
N ASN A 32 -11.77 -8.21 11.93
CA ASN A 32 -11.15 -7.44 13.01
C ASN A 32 -10.67 -8.39 14.12
N HIS A 33 -9.91 -7.89 15.08
CA HIS A 33 -9.34 -8.66 16.18
C HIS A 33 -10.39 -9.45 16.98
N TYR A 34 -11.64 -9.00 16.98
CA TYR A 34 -12.76 -9.62 17.70
C TYR A 34 -13.62 -10.52 16.80
N GLY A 35 -13.31 -10.62 15.51
CA GLY A 35 -14.11 -11.42 14.55
C GLY A 35 -15.53 -10.92 14.29
N THR A 36 -15.86 -9.71 14.75
CA THR A 36 -17.23 -9.16 14.74
C THR A 36 -17.52 -8.28 13.52
N GLN A 37 -16.51 -7.75 12.88
CA GLN A 37 -16.64 -6.88 11.69
C GLN A 37 -15.52 -7.17 10.67
N ASN A 38 -15.82 -6.97 9.40
CA ASN A 38 -14.84 -7.04 8.33
C ASN A 38 -14.29 -5.64 8.04
N GLU A 39 -12.99 -5.49 8.20
CA GLU A 39 -12.28 -4.26 7.86
C GLU A 39 -12.00 -4.19 6.36
N ALA A 40 -12.22 -3.03 5.77
CA ALA A 40 -11.85 -2.76 4.38
C ALA A 40 -10.33 -2.58 4.24
N VAL A 41 -9.81 -2.88 3.04
CA VAL A 41 -8.45 -2.55 2.65
C VAL A 41 -8.48 -1.23 1.89
N LEU A 42 -7.77 -0.23 2.43
CA LEU A 42 -7.55 1.06 1.81
C LEU A 42 -6.19 1.04 1.10
N CYS A 43 -6.19 1.27 -0.21
CA CYS A 43 -4.97 1.33 -1.00
C CYS A 43 -4.58 2.78 -1.24
N ILE A 44 -3.37 3.15 -0.83
CA ILE A 44 -2.74 4.45 -1.12
C ILE A 44 -2.02 4.35 -2.46
N ILE A 45 -2.20 5.38 -3.28
CA ILE A 45 -1.52 5.60 -4.56
C ILE A 45 -0.93 7.00 -4.49
N ALA A 46 0.41 7.12 -4.42
CA ALA A 46 1.09 8.39 -4.19
C ALA A 46 0.70 9.46 -5.20
N GLU A 47 0.65 9.13 -6.49
CA GLU A 47 0.36 10.05 -7.57
C GLU A 47 -1.06 10.68 -7.49
N LYS A 48 -1.97 10.02 -6.78
CA LYS A 48 -3.33 10.56 -6.54
C LYS A 48 -3.40 11.53 -5.37
N LEU A 49 -2.39 11.51 -4.50
CA LEU A 49 -2.31 12.35 -3.31
C LEU A 49 -1.30 13.47 -3.48
N TYR A 50 -0.39 13.36 -4.47
CA TYR A 50 0.62 14.37 -4.70
C TYR A 50 -0.02 15.65 -5.24
N VAL A 51 0.15 16.74 -4.51
CA VAL A 51 -0.29 18.09 -4.89
C VAL A 51 0.96 18.88 -5.25
N GLN A 52 0.96 19.56 -6.41
CA GLN A 52 2.13 20.28 -6.94
C GLN A 52 2.72 21.33 -6.00
N ASP A 53 1.96 21.80 -5.04
CA ASP A 53 2.38 22.82 -4.06
C ASP A 53 2.92 22.23 -2.73
N LEU A 54 3.16 20.91 -2.66
CA LEU A 54 3.82 20.33 -1.49
C LEU A 54 5.24 20.89 -1.39
N SER A 55 5.57 21.44 -0.23
CA SER A 55 6.90 21.99 0.09
C SER A 55 7.98 20.92 0.21
N GLU A 56 7.58 19.67 0.32
CA GLU A 56 8.45 18.51 0.46
C GLU A 56 8.74 17.88 -0.90
N ASP A 57 9.92 17.28 -1.03
CA ASP A 57 10.24 16.48 -2.20
C ASP A 57 9.42 15.17 -2.21
N ILE A 58 9.27 14.59 -3.40
CA ILE A 58 8.46 13.38 -3.60
C ILE A 58 8.97 12.19 -2.76
N PHE A 59 10.27 12.11 -2.53
CA PHE A 59 10.87 11.03 -1.73
C PHE A 59 10.45 11.12 -0.26
N SER A 60 10.50 12.32 0.34
CA SER A 60 10.03 12.56 1.71
C SER A 60 8.54 12.28 1.85
N PHE A 61 7.75 12.68 0.84
CA PHE A 61 6.32 12.41 0.81
C PHE A 61 6.01 10.90 0.74
N GLU A 62 6.65 10.17 -0.16
CA GLU A 62 6.45 8.71 -0.26
C GLU A 62 6.96 7.94 0.96
N LYS A 63 8.04 8.42 1.58
CA LYS A 63 8.52 7.88 2.85
C LYS A 63 7.46 8.04 3.95
N MET A 64 6.84 9.20 4.06
CA MET A 64 5.72 9.42 5.00
C MET A 64 4.56 8.45 4.73
N LEU A 65 4.16 8.27 3.46
CA LEU A 65 3.12 7.30 3.09
C LEU A 65 3.50 5.87 3.46
N ALA A 66 4.77 5.52 3.25
CA ALA A 66 5.30 4.22 3.65
C ALA A 66 5.25 4.04 5.18
N GLU A 67 5.62 5.06 5.96
CA GLU A 67 5.62 5.01 7.43
C GLU A 67 4.22 4.77 8.00
N ILE A 68 3.21 5.49 7.54
CA ILE A 68 1.82 5.38 8.03
C ILE A 68 1.11 4.09 7.56
N SER A 69 1.61 3.43 6.52
CA SER A 69 0.98 2.25 5.95
C SER A 69 1.24 0.99 6.76
N ASP A 70 0.24 0.11 6.84
CA ASP A 70 0.37 -1.22 7.46
C ASP A 70 1.22 -2.18 6.63
N ARG A 71 1.20 -2.00 5.31
CA ARG A 71 1.97 -2.76 4.32
C ARG A 71 2.38 -1.86 3.16
N ILE A 72 3.50 -2.21 2.56
CA ILE A 72 3.99 -1.62 1.32
C ILE A 72 4.04 -2.72 0.27
N ILE A 73 3.39 -2.52 -0.86
CA ILE A 73 3.46 -3.44 -2.00
C ILE A 73 4.12 -2.70 -3.15
N ILE A 74 5.24 -3.22 -3.63
CA ILE A 74 5.98 -2.66 -4.76
C ILE A 74 5.85 -3.59 -5.95
N VAL A 75 5.19 -3.12 -7.00
CA VAL A 75 5.17 -3.80 -8.30
C VAL A 75 6.40 -3.32 -9.06
N ALA A 76 7.41 -4.19 -9.14
CA ALA A 76 8.73 -3.85 -9.69
C ALA A 76 8.70 -3.88 -11.23
N GLU A 77 8.12 -2.85 -11.87
CA GLU A 77 7.88 -2.79 -13.31
C GLU A 77 8.38 -1.50 -13.98
N SER A 78 9.01 -0.59 -13.22
CA SER A 78 9.51 0.69 -13.74
C SER A 78 10.79 1.15 -13.03
N PRO A 79 11.60 2.04 -13.64
CA PRO A 79 12.78 2.62 -12.98
C PRO A 79 12.46 3.28 -11.64
N GLY A 80 11.32 3.99 -11.52
CA GLY A 80 10.87 4.60 -10.26
C GLY A 80 10.69 3.55 -9.17
N THR A 81 9.96 2.46 -9.46
CA THR A 81 9.71 1.39 -8.49
C THR A 81 10.97 0.64 -8.07
N PHE A 82 12.01 0.60 -8.91
CA PHE A 82 13.30 0.04 -8.52
C PHE A 82 14.02 0.96 -7.52
N CYS A 83 13.90 2.28 -7.66
CA CYS A 83 14.43 3.24 -6.69
C CYS A 83 13.68 3.15 -5.35
N GLU A 84 12.35 3.15 -5.38
CA GLU A 84 11.50 2.98 -4.19
C GLU A 84 11.81 1.68 -3.46
N LEU A 85 11.95 0.57 -4.19
CA LEU A 85 12.34 -0.72 -3.62
C LEU A 85 13.68 -0.65 -2.91
N GLY A 86 14.68 -0.02 -3.53
CA GLY A 86 16.00 0.17 -2.92
C GLY A 86 15.92 1.00 -1.63
N ALA A 87 15.18 2.10 -1.67
CA ALA A 87 15.01 3.01 -0.53
C ALA A 87 14.29 2.33 0.65
N PHE A 88 13.13 1.70 0.40
CA PHE A 88 12.33 1.09 1.46
C PHE A 88 12.97 -0.17 2.06
N VAL A 89 13.72 -0.92 1.27
CA VAL A 89 14.46 -2.08 1.78
C VAL A 89 15.65 -1.69 2.66
N MET A 90 16.21 -0.49 2.48
CA MET A 90 17.29 0.00 3.34
C MET A 90 16.79 0.54 4.69
N ASP A 91 15.56 1.04 4.75
CA ASP A 91 14.89 1.41 5.99
C ASP A 91 14.34 0.15 6.70
N GLU A 92 14.65 -0.04 7.98
CA GLU A 92 14.29 -1.27 8.69
C GLU A 92 12.79 -1.41 8.90
N ASP A 93 12.09 -0.34 9.24
CA ASP A 93 10.66 -0.35 9.50
C ASP A 93 9.87 -0.54 8.20
N CYS A 94 10.25 0.16 7.13
CA CYS A 94 9.66 -0.05 5.81
C CYS A 94 9.92 -1.46 5.30
N ARG A 95 11.16 -1.97 5.43
CA ARG A 95 11.55 -3.31 4.97
C ARG A 95 10.69 -4.42 5.57
N ARG A 96 10.38 -4.36 6.85
CA ARG A 96 9.57 -5.38 7.56
C ARG A 96 8.15 -5.51 7.02
N LYS A 97 7.62 -4.46 6.42
CA LYS A 97 6.26 -4.40 5.87
C LYS A 97 6.22 -4.34 4.34
N THR A 98 7.39 -4.36 3.69
CA THR A 98 7.51 -4.33 2.23
C THR A 98 7.37 -5.71 1.63
N MET A 99 6.61 -5.79 0.55
CA MET A 99 6.45 -6.95 -0.30
C MET A 99 6.64 -6.54 -1.76
N VAL A 100 7.20 -7.43 -2.55
CA VAL A 100 7.50 -7.18 -3.95
C VAL A 100 6.74 -8.12 -4.85
N ILE A 101 6.12 -7.56 -5.87
CA ILE A 101 5.58 -8.28 -7.01
C ILE A 101 6.57 -8.07 -8.15
N ASN A 102 7.27 -9.12 -8.54
CA ASN A 102 8.36 -9.06 -9.52
C ASN A 102 8.13 -10.01 -10.69
N GLU A 103 8.47 -9.54 -11.89
CA GLU A 103 8.45 -10.39 -13.05
C GLU A 103 9.54 -11.47 -12.98
N ASP A 104 9.16 -12.70 -13.27
CA ASP A 104 10.09 -13.83 -13.36
C ASP A 104 10.78 -13.81 -14.73
N ASN A 105 11.81 -12.99 -14.81
CA ASN A 105 12.57 -12.76 -16.03
C ASN A 105 14.04 -13.16 -15.82
N ALA A 106 14.48 -14.15 -16.60
CA ALA A 106 15.85 -14.68 -16.54
C ALA A 106 16.92 -13.60 -16.83
N ASP A 107 16.60 -12.57 -17.63
CA ASP A 107 17.53 -11.49 -17.94
C ASP A 107 17.90 -10.65 -16.72
N TYR A 108 17.03 -10.62 -15.71
CA TYR A 108 17.25 -9.88 -14.46
C TYR A 108 17.75 -10.75 -13.31
N GLU A 109 17.92 -12.06 -13.48
CA GLU A 109 18.36 -12.98 -12.42
C GLU A 109 19.69 -12.55 -11.79
N ASN A 110 20.59 -12.00 -12.58
CA ASN A 110 21.90 -11.51 -12.14
C ASN A 110 21.96 -10.00 -11.89
N SER A 111 20.83 -9.31 -11.94
CA SER A 111 20.76 -7.86 -11.74
C SER A 111 20.95 -7.45 -10.27
N PHE A 112 21.30 -6.18 -10.06
CA PHE A 112 21.38 -5.58 -8.72
C PHE A 112 20.04 -5.67 -7.98
N ILE A 113 18.92 -5.47 -8.68
CA ILE A 113 17.56 -5.55 -8.09
C ILE A 113 17.33 -6.92 -7.47
N THR A 114 17.64 -7.99 -8.20
CA THR A 114 17.44 -9.36 -7.75
C THR A 114 18.41 -9.75 -6.64
N LYS A 115 19.71 -9.47 -6.81
CA LYS A 115 20.76 -9.86 -5.85
C LYS A 115 20.87 -8.93 -4.65
N GLY A 116 20.35 -7.73 -4.72
CA GLY A 116 20.31 -6.75 -3.64
C GLY A 116 18.98 -6.74 -2.90
N PRO A 117 18.07 -5.82 -3.22
CA PRO A 117 16.86 -5.61 -2.43
C PRO A 117 15.93 -6.82 -2.39
N ILE A 118 15.69 -7.52 -3.51
CA ILE A 118 14.81 -8.70 -3.52
C ILE A 118 15.40 -9.80 -2.62
N LYS A 119 16.67 -10.12 -2.79
CA LYS A 119 17.33 -11.13 -1.96
C LYS A 119 17.34 -10.76 -0.48
N LYS A 120 17.45 -9.48 -0.16
CA LYS A 120 17.39 -9.00 1.23
C LYS A 120 15.99 -9.20 1.84
N LEU A 121 14.92 -8.98 1.08
CA LEU A 121 13.56 -9.29 1.51
C LEU A 121 13.32 -10.79 1.66
N GLU A 122 13.73 -11.60 0.69
CA GLU A 122 13.62 -13.07 0.75
C GLU A 122 14.29 -13.65 2.01
N SER A 123 15.46 -13.10 2.40
CA SER A 123 16.17 -13.57 3.59
C SER A 123 15.43 -13.27 4.90
N LEU A 124 14.49 -12.33 4.91
CA LEU A 124 13.63 -12.04 6.06
C LEU A 124 12.38 -12.89 6.05
N ASN A 125 11.77 -13.04 4.88
CA ASN A 125 10.55 -13.81 4.69
C ASN A 125 10.37 -14.13 3.21
N GLU A 126 10.42 -15.40 2.82
CA GLU A 126 10.20 -15.85 1.44
C GLU A 126 8.83 -15.42 0.89
N SER A 127 7.81 -15.33 1.74
CA SER A 127 6.47 -14.86 1.31
C SER A 127 6.41 -13.36 0.99
N SER A 128 7.50 -12.61 1.21
CA SER A 128 7.59 -11.19 0.80
C SER A 128 7.73 -10.99 -0.70
N ILE A 129 7.91 -12.04 -1.47
CA ILE A 129 8.09 -11.96 -2.92
C ILE A 129 6.98 -12.76 -3.63
N ILE A 130 6.25 -12.08 -4.52
CA ILE A 130 5.35 -12.72 -5.46
C ILE A 130 5.98 -12.63 -6.85
N ARG A 131 6.27 -13.77 -7.45
CA ARG A 131 6.76 -13.85 -8.83
C ARG A 131 5.63 -14.04 -9.81
N HIS A 132 5.74 -13.44 -10.98
CA HIS A 132 4.73 -13.54 -12.04
C HIS A 132 5.36 -13.59 -13.43
N ASN A 133 4.60 -14.04 -14.41
CA ASN A 133 4.99 -14.13 -15.83
C ASN A 133 4.02 -13.31 -16.71
N GLY A 134 3.79 -12.05 -16.30
CA GLY A 134 2.97 -11.10 -17.02
C GLY A 134 1.50 -11.03 -16.61
N LEU A 135 0.86 -9.95 -17.02
CA LEU A 135 -0.49 -9.56 -16.58
C LEU A 135 -1.56 -10.62 -16.93
N GLU A 136 -1.54 -11.16 -18.14
CA GLU A 136 -2.56 -12.13 -18.57
C GLU A 136 -2.51 -13.43 -17.77
N ARG A 137 -1.35 -13.82 -17.29
CA ARG A 137 -1.21 -15.01 -16.43
C ARG A 137 -1.73 -14.74 -15.03
N ILE A 138 -1.45 -13.55 -14.47
CA ILE A 138 -1.93 -13.24 -13.11
C ILE A 138 -3.45 -13.07 -13.05
N LYS A 139 -4.10 -12.55 -14.08
CA LYS A 139 -5.56 -12.43 -14.16
C LYS A 139 -6.27 -13.79 -14.02
N ASN A 140 -5.66 -14.83 -14.52
CA ASN A 140 -6.18 -16.20 -14.48
C ASN A 140 -5.58 -17.05 -13.34
N SER A 141 -4.78 -16.45 -12.46
CA SER A 141 -4.09 -17.15 -11.38
C SER A 141 -4.83 -17.02 -10.05
N HIS A 142 -5.43 -18.12 -9.61
CA HIS A 142 -5.97 -18.20 -8.24
C HIS A 142 -4.87 -18.08 -7.19
N GLU A 143 -3.67 -18.61 -7.47
CA GLU A 143 -2.52 -18.53 -6.57
C GLU A 143 -2.07 -17.08 -6.36
N TYR A 144 -1.99 -16.29 -7.44
CA TYR A 144 -1.66 -14.87 -7.34
C TYR A 144 -2.65 -14.12 -6.46
N ASN A 145 -3.94 -14.28 -6.76
CA ASN A 145 -5.01 -13.63 -5.99
C ASN A 145 -4.98 -14.05 -4.53
N PHE A 146 -4.75 -15.33 -4.25
CA PHE A 146 -4.63 -15.84 -2.89
C PHE A 146 -3.45 -15.21 -2.17
N LYS A 147 -2.25 -15.21 -2.77
CA LYS A 147 -1.05 -14.59 -2.18
C LYS A 147 -1.25 -13.10 -1.87
N VAL A 148 -1.80 -12.33 -2.81
CA VAL A 148 -2.10 -10.90 -2.61
C VAL A 148 -3.08 -10.69 -1.44
N GLN A 149 -4.09 -11.54 -1.31
CA GLN A 149 -5.05 -11.46 -0.21
C GLN A 149 -4.42 -11.85 1.13
N GLU A 150 -3.58 -12.86 1.17
CA GLU A 150 -2.87 -13.28 2.39
C GLU A 150 -1.94 -12.16 2.91
N ILE A 151 -1.31 -11.41 2.01
CA ILE A 151 -0.54 -10.21 2.39
C ILE A 151 -1.41 -9.21 3.17
N ALA A 152 -2.60 -8.92 2.65
CA ALA A 152 -3.52 -8.00 3.30
C ALA A 152 -3.98 -8.51 4.67
N LYS A 153 -4.13 -9.82 4.84
CA LYS A 153 -4.60 -10.46 6.07
C LYS A 153 -3.49 -10.72 7.09
N ALA A 154 -2.23 -10.79 6.66
CA ALA A 154 -1.10 -11.10 7.53
C ALA A 154 -1.09 -10.20 8.79
N PRO A 155 -0.68 -10.71 9.95
CA PRO A 155 -0.60 -9.93 11.18
C PRO A 155 0.18 -8.62 10.97
N LEU A 156 -0.24 -7.55 11.62
CA LEU A 156 0.49 -6.29 11.57
C LEU A 156 1.87 -6.48 12.21
N THR A 157 2.90 -6.02 11.51
CA THR A 157 4.21 -5.85 12.13
C THR A 157 4.10 -4.60 12.99
N ILE A 158 4.24 -4.75 14.30
CA ILE A 158 4.25 -3.59 15.20
C ILE A 158 5.51 -2.79 14.87
N ALA A 159 5.34 -1.55 14.43
CA ALA A 159 6.46 -0.64 14.23
C ALA A 159 7.16 -0.41 15.58
N ILE A 160 8.48 -0.44 15.58
CA ILE A 160 9.27 -0.23 16.79
C ILE A 160 9.22 1.24 17.23
N ASN A 161 8.91 2.14 16.29
CA ASN A 161 8.81 3.59 16.50
C ASN A 161 7.59 4.16 15.77
N ASP A 162 6.40 4.04 16.35
CA ASP A 162 5.27 4.86 15.89
C ASP A 162 5.48 6.30 16.40
N ASN A 163 5.88 7.18 15.50
CA ASN A 163 5.86 8.61 15.79
C ASN A 163 4.41 9.03 16.05
N ALA A 164 4.15 9.82 17.10
CA ALA A 164 2.81 10.25 17.47
C ALA A 164 2.04 10.86 16.27
N GLY A 165 2.71 11.66 15.44
CA GLY A 165 2.11 12.26 14.24
C GLY A 165 1.68 11.25 13.17
N SER A 166 2.37 10.13 13.00
CA SER A 166 1.97 9.10 12.05
C SER A 166 0.72 8.33 12.51
N VAL A 167 0.57 8.13 13.82
CA VAL A 167 -0.62 7.52 14.42
C VAL A 167 -1.84 8.41 14.24
N GLU A 168 -1.70 9.71 14.49
CA GLU A 168 -2.78 10.70 14.30
C GLU A 168 -3.23 10.79 12.84
N LEU A 169 -2.30 10.88 11.89
CA LEU A 169 -2.62 10.92 10.46
C LEU A 169 -3.31 9.64 10.00
N LYS A 170 -2.87 8.49 10.45
CA LYS A 170 -3.49 7.21 10.16
C LYS A 170 -4.92 7.12 10.69
N SER A 171 -5.15 7.57 11.93
CA SER A 171 -6.49 7.65 12.53
C SER A 171 -7.41 8.54 11.71
N LEU A 172 -6.94 9.73 11.33
CA LEU A 172 -7.67 10.66 10.48
C LEU A 172 -8.08 10.04 9.13
N ILE A 173 -7.17 9.33 8.48
CA ILE A 173 -7.47 8.64 7.21
C ILE A 173 -8.61 7.63 7.39
N TYR A 174 -8.60 6.84 8.46
CA TYR A 174 -9.69 5.89 8.74
C TYR A 174 -11.01 6.58 9.07
N GLU A 175 -10.99 7.66 9.84
CA GLU A 175 -12.20 8.45 10.15
C GLU A 175 -12.83 9.01 8.86
N LEU A 176 -12.02 9.62 8.00
CA LEU A 176 -12.51 10.16 6.72
C LEU A 176 -13.00 9.05 5.78
N ALA A 177 -12.33 7.91 5.72
CA ALA A 177 -12.78 6.77 4.94
C ALA A 177 -14.14 6.24 5.41
N ASN A 178 -14.37 6.17 6.72
CA ASN A 178 -15.65 5.78 7.29
C ASN A 178 -16.76 6.79 6.94
N ILE A 179 -16.45 8.09 6.98
CA ILE A 179 -17.41 9.14 6.56
C ILE A 179 -17.81 8.94 5.10
N VAL A 180 -16.84 8.73 4.22
CA VAL A 180 -17.11 8.48 2.80
C VAL A 180 -17.96 7.21 2.62
N GLU A 181 -17.66 6.12 3.33
CA GLU A 181 -18.43 4.87 3.22
C GLU A 181 -19.88 5.04 3.69
N LEU A 182 -20.13 5.82 4.74
CA LEU A 182 -21.46 6.02 5.33
C LEU A 182 -22.34 6.97 4.51
N PHE A 183 -21.74 7.96 3.85
CA PHE A 183 -22.48 9.06 3.23
C PHE A 183 -22.33 9.13 1.70
N GLN A 184 -21.96 8.04 1.05
CA GLN A 184 -21.83 8.00 -0.43
C GLN A 184 -23.19 8.19 -1.14
N PRO A 185 -23.22 8.95 -2.25
CA PRO A 185 -22.15 9.78 -2.80
C PRO A 185 -21.93 11.06 -1.97
N VAL A 186 -20.67 11.43 -1.73
CA VAL A 186 -20.29 12.60 -0.95
C VAL A 186 -19.22 13.44 -1.69
N GLU A 187 -19.38 14.76 -1.68
CA GLU A 187 -18.40 15.70 -2.25
C GLU A 187 -17.37 16.14 -1.19
N TYR A 188 -16.23 16.63 -1.64
CA TYR A 188 -15.11 17.00 -0.76
C TYR A 188 -15.53 17.98 0.35
N PHE A 189 -16.27 19.05 0.00
CA PHE A 189 -16.72 20.04 0.99
C PHE A 189 -17.72 19.49 2.00
N GLU A 190 -18.49 18.47 1.62
CA GLU A 190 -19.40 17.77 2.52
C GLU A 190 -18.64 16.91 3.53
N ILE A 191 -17.56 16.24 3.08
CA ILE A 191 -16.66 15.48 3.96
C ILE A 191 -16.06 16.41 5.02
N GLU A 192 -15.53 17.57 4.60
CA GLU A 192 -14.96 18.56 5.51
C GLU A 192 -16.02 19.06 6.54
N THR A 193 -17.21 19.34 6.07
CA THR A 193 -18.32 19.80 6.92
C THR A 193 -18.76 18.73 7.92
N LEU A 194 -18.91 17.49 7.47
CA LEU A 194 -19.27 16.35 8.31
C LEU A 194 -18.19 16.08 9.36
N TYR A 195 -16.93 16.10 8.95
CA TYR A 195 -15.81 15.89 9.85
C TYR A 195 -15.76 16.95 10.96
N LYS A 196 -15.88 18.23 10.62
CA LYS A 196 -15.93 19.33 11.60
C LYS A 196 -17.09 19.15 12.60
N ARG A 197 -18.28 18.83 12.10
CA ARG A 197 -19.45 18.61 12.98
C ARG A 197 -19.27 17.42 13.92
N LEU A 198 -18.66 16.33 13.46
CA LEU A 198 -18.37 15.18 14.32
C LEU A 198 -17.39 15.54 15.43
N LYS A 199 -16.33 16.29 15.10
CA LYS A 199 -15.38 16.77 16.12
C LYS A 199 -16.01 17.73 17.12
N ASP A 200 -16.87 18.65 16.68
CA ASP A 200 -17.60 19.53 17.56
C ASP A 200 -18.54 18.76 18.51
N PHE A 201 -19.16 17.68 18.02
CA PHE A 201 -20.04 16.84 18.82
C PHE A 201 -19.28 15.99 19.85
N GLU A 202 -18.07 15.55 19.55
CA GLU A 202 -17.19 14.83 20.47
C GLU A 202 -16.58 15.76 21.57
N GLY A 203 -16.73 17.10 21.43
CA GLY A 203 -16.25 18.06 22.41
C GLY A 203 -14.75 18.32 22.42
N TYR A 204 -14.11 18.09 21.24
CA TYR A 204 -12.69 18.36 20.99
C TYR A 204 -12.48 19.61 20.13
#